data_990c99cf956df754239ee882c5f47fb7
#
_entry.id   990c99cf956df754239ee882c5f47fb7
#
_cell.length_a   1.000
_cell.length_b   1.000
_cell.length_c   1.000
_cell.angle_alpha   90.00
_cell.angle_beta   90.00
_cell.angle_gamma   90.00
#
_symmetry.space_group_name_H-M   'P 1'
#
loop_
_entity.id
_entity.type
_entity.pdbx_description
1 polymer ?
#
loop_
_entity_poly.entity_id
_entity_poly.type
_entity_poly.pdbx_seq_one_letter_code
_entity_poly.pdbx_strand_id
1 'polypeptide(L)'
;MTVAELAERLQQGKSVDKYVALSFDDGYKNNHSVVLPLLQKYDAKGSFFVINRDIGDELHMNEQEIKELIAAGMELGSHTYSHNPLAAIDEKYLVWETDTSRYWLKKKFDGYIVRTLAYPNGSYNDRVIDAAKKYGFYRALTGHVGVNTAATYQKAPFEMYRVTVADDGNGLEGFKKRLEQAYFFGFLQTKGIDINIVRDIFVR
;
A
#
# COMPACT_ATOMS: atom_id res chain seq x y z
N MET A 1 -5.52 -10.31 -5.82
CA MET A 1 -4.07 -10.56 -5.67
C MET A 1 -3.46 -9.58 -4.69
N THR A 2 -2.26 -9.85 -4.19
CA THR A 2 -1.50 -8.91 -3.36
C THR A 2 -0.86 -7.80 -4.20
N VAL A 3 -0.40 -6.73 -3.56
CA VAL A 3 0.39 -5.66 -4.21
C VAL A 3 1.71 -6.21 -4.75
N ALA A 4 2.34 -7.14 -4.03
CA ALA A 4 3.56 -7.80 -4.49
C ALA A 4 3.33 -8.59 -5.79
N GLU A 5 2.28 -9.40 -5.86
CA GLU A 5 1.92 -10.15 -7.06
C GLU A 5 1.59 -9.22 -8.25
N LEU A 6 0.87 -8.12 -7.99
CA LEU A 6 0.59 -7.10 -9.02
C LEU A 6 1.89 -6.49 -9.54
N ALA A 7 2.77 -6.05 -8.65
CA ALA A 7 4.03 -5.43 -9.02
C ALA A 7 4.96 -6.37 -9.81
N GLU A 8 5.01 -7.65 -9.44
CA GLU A 8 5.79 -8.65 -10.20
C GLU A 8 5.24 -8.85 -11.62
N ARG A 9 3.92 -8.84 -11.80
CA ARG A 9 3.31 -8.88 -13.14
C ARG A 9 3.65 -7.65 -13.96
N LEU A 10 3.54 -6.45 -13.35
CA LEU A 10 3.88 -5.18 -14.01
C LEU A 10 5.35 -5.13 -14.41
N GLN A 11 6.26 -5.60 -13.55
CA GLN A 11 7.69 -5.66 -13.83
C GLN A 11 8.01 -6.59 -15.01
N GLN A 12 7.27 -7.69 -15.14
CA GLN A 12 7.39 -8.66 -16.22
C GLN A 12 6.66 -8.22 -17.50
N GLY A 13 6.02 -7.07 -17.53
CA GLY A 13 5.22 -6.59 -18.66
C GLY A 13 3.96 -7.44 -18.92
N LYS A 14 3.54 -8.26 -17.97
CA LYS A 14 2.32 -9.07 -18.08
C LYS A 14 1.08 -8.20 -17.95
N SER A 15 0.02 -8.53 -18.69
CA SER A 15 -1.28 -7.86 -18.51
C SER A 15 -1.77 -7.97 -17.08
N VAL A 16 -2.28 -6.85 -16.60
CA VAL A 16 -2.98 -6.72 -15.31
C VAL A 16 -4.45 -6.32 -15.49
N ASP A 17 -4.94 -6.42 -16.71
CA ASP A 17 -6.35 -6.15 -17.03
C ASP A 17 -7.25 -7.05 -16.19
N LYS A 18 -8.30 -6.48 -15.60
CA LYS A 18 -9.24 -7.16 -14.70
C LYS A 18 -8.65 -7.64 -13.37
N TYR A 19 -7.43 -7.25 -13.03
CA TYR A 19 -6.88 -7.52 -11.71
C TYR A 19 -7.00 -6.31 -10.78
N VAL A 20 -7.30 -6.59 -9.53
CA VAL A 20 -7.32 -5.61 -8.44
C VAL A 20 -6.42 -6.11 -7.31
N ALA A 21 -5.56 -5.25 -6.80
CA ALA A 21 -4.85 -5.47 -5.55
C ALA A 21 -5.56 -4.71 -4.43
N LEU A 22 -5.92 -5.41 -3.37
CA LEU A 22 -6.52 -4.82 -2.18
C LEU A 22 -5.43 -4.52 -1.16
N SER A 23 -5.38 -3.29 -0.65
CA SER A 23 -4.43 -2.87 0.37
C SER A 23 -5.16 -2.26 1.57
N PHE A 24 -4.66 -2.58 2.77
CA PHE A 24 -5.22 -2.18 4.05
C PHE A 24 -4.10 -1.59 4.88
N ASP A 25 -4.22 -0.31 5.22
CA ASP A 25 -3.23 0.42 6.01
C ASP A 25 -3.53 0.31 7.52
N ASP A 26 -2.58 0.75 8.34
CA ASP A 26 -2.56 0.87 9.79
C ASP A 26 -2.50 -0.46 10.56
N GLY A 27 -3.09 -1.52 10.08
CA GLY A 27 -3.05 -2.82 10.77
C GLY A 27 -4.12 -3.00 11.85
N TYR A 28 -5.30 -2.40 11.69
CA TYR A 28 -6.41 -2.52 12.64
C TYR A 28 -6.88 -3.95 12.85
N LYS A 29 -7.42 -4.26 14.03
CA LYS A 29 -7.96 -5.59 14.40
C LYS A 29 -9.01 -6.14 13.43
N ASN A 30 -9.83 -5.28 12.83
CA ASN A 30 -10.82 -5.72 11.86
C ASN A 30 -10.20 -6.27 10.57
N ASN A 31 -8.93 -6.01 10.30
CA ASN A 31 -8.21 -6.63 9.20
C ASN A 31 -8.11 -8.16 9.38
N HIS A 32 -7.91 -8.63 10.63
CA HIS A 32 -7.95 -10.04 10.94
C HIS A 32 -9.37 -10.56 11.14
N SER A 33 -10.18 -9.92 12.00
CA SER A 33 -11.47 -10.44 12.41
C SER A 33 -12.58 -10.36 11.36
N VAL A 34 -12.45 -9.46 10.38
CA VAL A 34 -13.47 -9.21 9.34
C VAL A 34 -12.90 -9.42 7.94
N VAL A 35 -11.78 -8.74 7.62
CA VAL A 35 -11.26 -8.72 6.25
C VAL A 35 -10.69 -10.08 5.85
N LEU A 36 -9.87 -10.70 6.70
CA LEU A 36 -9.26 -12.01 6.40
C LEU A 36 -10.30 -13.09 6.08
N PRO A 37 -11.35 -13.31 6.91
CA PRO A 37 -12.39 -14.28 6.58
C PRO A 37 -13.13 -13.98 5.27
N LEU A 38 -13.36 -12.71 4.96
CA LEU A 38 -13.97 -12.31 3.70
C LEU A 38 -13.07 -12.62 2.51
N LEU A 39 -11.78 -12.31 2.58
CA LEU A 39 -10.83 -12.63 1.53
C LEU A 39 -10.75 -14.14 1.30
N GLN A 40 -10.67 -14.93 2.35
CA GLN A 40 -10.66 -16.40 2.27
C GLN A 40 -11.95 -16.95 1.65
N LYS A 41 -13.11 -16.42 2.04
CA LYS A 41 -14.42 -16.83 1.49
C LYS A 41 -14.49 -16.65 -0.03
N TYR A 42 -13.83 -15.62 -0.57
CA TYR A 42 -13.86 -15.30 -2.00
C TYR A 42 -12.58 -15.72 -2.72
N ASP A 43 -11.74 -16.56 -2.13
CA ASP A 43 -10.43 -16.96 -2.67
C ASP A 43 -9.60 -15.75 -3.15
N ALA A 44 -9.65 -14.68 -2.37
CA ALA A 44 -8.99 -13.42 -2.65
C ALA A 44 -7.80 -13.20 -1.71
N LYS A 45 -6.84 -12.37 -2.16
CA LYS A 45 -5.68 -11.98 -1.36
C LYS A 45 -5.65 -10.47 -1.16
N GLY A 46 -5.02 -10.04 -0.06
CA GLY A 46 -4.79 -8.64 0.27
C GLY A 46 -3.40 -8.38 0.80
N SER A 47 -3.02 -7.12 0.84
CA SER A 47 -1.76 -6.63 1.40
C SER A 47 -2.06 -5.75 2.61
N PHE A 48 -1.42 -6.04 3.73
CA PHE A 48 -1.67 -5.39 5.02
C PHE A 48 -0.42 -4.64 5.46
N PHE A 49 -0.54 -3.33 5.58
CA PHE A 49 0.55 -2.42 5.94
C PHE A 49 0.41 -2.05 7.41
N VAL A 50 1.31 -2.54 8.24
CA VAL A 50 1.22 -2.37 9.69
C VAL A 50 2.16 -1.29 10.20
N ILE A 51 1.71 -0.55 11.22
CA ILE A 51 2.51 0.38 12.01
C ILE A 51 3.17 -0.44 13.12
N ASN A 52 4.49 -0.53 13.13
CA ASN A 52 5.20 -1.41 14.06
C ASN A 52 4.90 -1.13 15.52
N ARG A 53 4.88 0.15 15.90
CA ARG A 53 4.66 0.60 17.29
C ARG A 53 3.30 0.15 17.82
N ASP A 54 2.30 0.08 16.95
CA ASP A 54 0.91 -0.10 17.34
C ASP A 54 0.50 -1.61 17.37
N ILE A 55 1.40 -2.50 16.92
CA ILE A 55 1.15 -3.96 16.94
C ILE A 55 0.91 -4.44 18.37
N GLY A 56 -0.27 -5.00 18.61
CA GLY A 56 -0.68 -5.58 19.90
C GLY A 56 -1.34 -4.60 20.84
N ASP A 57 -1.56 -3.36 20.43
CA ASP A 57 -2.39 -2.46 21.22
C ASP A 57 -3.89 -2.79 21.10
N GLU A 58 -4.73 -1.99 21.76
CA GLU A 58 -6.17 -2.25 21.89
C GLU A 58 -6.91 -2.24 20.54
N LEU A 59 -6.45 -1.43 19.57
CA LEU A 59 -7.12 -1.22 18.28
C LEU A 59 -6.48 -2.02 17.12
N HIS A 60 -5.23 -2.44 17.28
CA HIS A 60 -4.44 -3.05 16.21
C HIS A 60 -4.24 -4.55 16.41
N MET A 61 -3.93 -5.24 15.31
CA MET A 61 -3.63 -6.66 15.32
C MET A 61 -2.42 -6.97 16.20
N ASN A 62 -2.49 -8.07 16.93
CA ASN A 62 -1.35 -8.62 17.65
C ASN A 62 -0.47 -9.50 16.74
N GLU A 63 0.67 -9.96 17.26
CA GLU A 63 1.63 -10.76 16.50
C GLU A 63 1.02 -12.08 15.99
N GLN A 64 0.17 -12.72 16.74
CA GLN A 64 -0.47 -13.98 16.35
C GLN A 64 -1.44 -13.77 15.18
N GLU A 65 -2.26 -12.73 15.25
CA GLU A 65 -3.19 -12.36 14.17
C GLU A 65 -2.47 -12.03 12.87
N ILE A 66 -1.32 -11.33 12.94
CA ILE A 66 -0.48 -11.05 11.76
C ILE A 66 0.15 -12.35 11.21
N LYS A 67 0.60 -13.27 12.07
CA LYS A 67 1.12 -14.59 11.62
C LYS A 67 0.04 -15.37 10.89
N GLU A 68 -1.20 -15.32 11.34
CA GLU A 68 -2.34 -15.97 10.68
C GLU A 68 -2.63 -15.36 9.30
N LEU A 69 -2.54 -14.03 9.15
CA LEU A 69 -2.61 -13.37 7.84
C LEU A 69 -1.51 -13.88 6.89
N ILE A 70 -0.27 -13.94 7.35
CA ILE A 70 0.87 -14.42 6.56
C ILE A 70 0.65 -15.89 6.16
N ALA A 71 0.24 -16.74 7.11
CA ALA A 71 -0.02 -18.16 6.86
C ALA A 71 -1.16 -18.39 5.86
N ALA A 72 -2.14 -17.48 5.82
CA ALA A 72 -3.22 -17.47 4.84
C ALA A 72 -2.80 -16.94 3.44
N GLY A 73 -1.51 -16.64 3.23
CA GLY A 73 -0.97 -16.17 1.96
C GLY A 73 -1.23 -14.69 1.65
N MET A 74 -1.54 -13.90 2.68
CA MET A 74 -1.64 -12.44 2.56
C MET A 74 -0.25 -11.81 2.58
N GLU A 75 -0.10 -10.62 2.00
CA GLU A 75 1.14 -9.85 2.06
C GLU A 75 1.18 -9.01 3.33
N LEU A 76 2.29 -9.09 4.07
CA LEU A 76 2.63 -8.14 5.11
C LEU A 76 3.56 -7.07 4.51
N GLY A 77 3.14 -5.80 4.60
CA GLY A 77 3.91 -4.62 4.23
C GLY A 77 4.23 -3.76 5.46
N SER A 78 5.11 -2.77 5.28
CA SER A 78 5.41 -1.78 6.32
C SER A 78 4.59 -0.51 6.11
N HIS A 79 4.02 0.01 7.21
CA HIS A 79 3.49 1.37 7.27
C HIS A 79 4.32 2.24 8.21
N THR A 80 5.64 2.00 8.17
CA THR A 80 6.67 2.61 9.01
C THR A 80 6.63 2.16 10.48
N TYR A 81 7.53 2.71 11.30
CA TYR A 81 7.57 2.35 12.72
C TYR A 81 6.48 3.06 13.52
N SER A 82 6.26 4.36 13.31
CA SER A 82 5.37 5.19 14.14
C SER A 82 4.40 6.08 13.36
N HIS A 83 4.22 5.83 12.04
CA HIS A 83 3.28 6.54 11.17
C HIS A 83 3.57 8.05 11.01
N ASN A 84 4.82 8.47 11.13
CA ASN A 84 5.18 9.86 10.91
C ASN A 84 5.20 10.22 9.41
N PRO A 85 4.79 11.45 9.02
CA PRO A 85 4.91 11.94 7.64
C PRO A 85 6.38 12.02 7.22
N LEU A 86 6.85 11.09 6.38
CA LEU A 86 8.29 10.86 6.12
C LEU A 86 9.01 12.04 5.48
N ALA A 87 8.33 12.81 4.63
CA ALA A 87 8.96 13.96 3.96
C ALA A 87 9.31 15.10 4.92
N ALA A 88 8.69 15.14 6.11
CA ALA A 88 8.83 16.23 7.06
C ALA A 88 9.81 15.94 8.21
N ILE A 89 10.29 14.69 8.35
CA ILE A 89 11.15 14.28 9.47
C ILE A 89 12.64 14.37 9.12
N ASP A 90 13.49 14.48 10.14
CA ASP A 90 14.94 14.47 10.00
C ASP A 90 15.47 13.10 9.53
N GLU A 91 16.66 13.08 8.94
CA GLU A 91 17.31 11.88 8.39
C GLU A 91 17.44 10.74 9.41
N LYS A 92 17.83 11.03 10.64
CA LYS A 92 17.95 10.02 11.70
C LYS A 92 16.62 9.32 12.01
N TYR A 93 15.51 10.06 11.94
CA TYR A 93 14.17 9.50 12.14
C TYR A 93 13.68 8.77 10.90
N LEU A 94 14.07 9.24 9.70
CA LEU A 94 13.75 8.54 8.45
C LEU A 94 14.37 7.14 8.41
N VAL A 95 15.62 7.00 8.88
CA VAL A 95 16.26 5.68 9.05
C VAL A 95 15.46 4.79 10.00
N TRP A 96 15.03 5.36 11.13
CA TRP A 96 14.21 4.63 12.10
C TRP A 96 12.88 4.16 11.52
N GLU A 97 12.18 5.05 10.83
CA GLU A 97 10.89 4.77 10.23
C GLU A 97 10.96 3.74 9.09
N THR A 98 12.07 3.66 8.38
CA THR A 98 12.25 2.76 7.22
C THR A 98 13.02 1.50 7.57
N ASP A 99 14.31 1.60 7.91
CA ASP A 99 15.20 0.46 8.14
C ASP A 99 14.81 -0.32 9.40
N THR A 100 14.65 0.40 10.52
CA THR A 100 14.31 -0.25 11.80
C THR A 100 12.93 -0.90 11.73
N SER A 101 11.95 -0.25 11.10
CA SER A 101 10.62 -0.84 10.87
C SER A 101 10.73 -2.18 10.14
N ARG A 102 11.41 -2.20 8.99
CA ARG A 102 11.56 -3.41 8.17
C ARG A 102 12.34 -4.51 8.89
N TYR A 103 13.45 -4.14 9.55
CA TYR A 103 14.27 -5.09 10.31
C TYR A 103 13.49 -5.70 11.48
N TRP A 104 12.71 -4.90 12.19
CA TRP A 104 11.89 -5.34 13.30
C TRP A 104 10.81 -6.33 12.86
N LEU A 105 10.07 -6.02 11.78
CA LEU A 105 9.09 -6.93 11.19
C LEU A 105 9.73 -8.25 10.76
N LYS A 106 10.91 -8.22 10.13
CA LYS A 106 11.63 -9.44 9.78
C LYS A 106 11.97 -10.30 11.00
N LYS A 107 12.40 -9.67 12.09
CA LYS A 107 12.69 -10.40 13.34
C LYS A 107 11.47 -11.00 14.00
N LYS A 108 10.37 -10.25 14.03
CA LYS A 108 9.12 -10.66 14.69
C LYS A 108 8.40 -11.78 13.95
N PHE A 109 8.50 -11.82 12.64
CA PHE A 109 7.75 -12.74 11.79
C PHE A 109 8.66 -13.76 11.09
N ASP A 110 9.50 -14.42 11.87
CA ASP A 110 10.28 -15.61 11.49
C ASP A 110 11.07 -15.45 10.19
N GLY A 111 11.66 -14.28 9.98
CA GLY A 111 12.45 -13.95 8.81
C GLY A 111 11.64 -13.47 7.59
N TYR A 112 10.34 -13.23 7.73
CA TYR A 112 9.51 -12.69 6.64
C TYR A 112 10.12 -11.40 6.06
N ILE A 113 10.29 -11.38 4.74
CA ILE A 113 10.93 -10.25 4.07
C ILE A 113 9.87 -9.27 3.57
N VAL A 114 9.69 -8.20 4.31
CA VAL A 114 8.86 -7.07 3.90
C VAL A 114 9.54 -6.35 2.73
N ARG A 115 8.83 -6.21 1.60
CA ARG A 115 9.34 -5.60 0.36
C ARG A 115 8.58 -4.36 -0.07
N THR A 116 7.37 -4.17 0.46
CA THR A 116 6.48 -3.08 0.10
C THR A 116 6.31 -2.11 1.27
N LEU A 117 6.45 -0.83 1.00
CA LEU A 117 6.18 0.28 1.93
C LEU A 117 4.90 0.98 1.50
N ALA A 118 4.04 1.36 2.44
CA ALA A 118 3.00 2.36 2.20
C ALA A 118 3.41 3.64 2.94
N TYR A 119 3.44 4.77 2.24
CA TYR A 119 3.83 6.03 2.84
C TYR A 119 2.72 6.57 3.76
N PRO A 120 2.98 6.81 5.06
CA PRO A 120 2.01 7.44 5.95
C PRO A 120 1.51 8.77 5.37
N ASN A 121 0.19 8.93 5.29
CA ASN A 121 -0.46 10.11 4.71
C ASN A 121 -0.02 10.42 3.25
N GLY A 122 0.55 9.45 2.54
CA GLY A 122 1.14 9.67 1.22
C GLY A 122 2.36 10.59 1.23
N SER A 123 3.01 10.80 2.38
CA SER A 123 4.11 11.76 2.56
C SER A 123 5.43 11.16 2.11
N TYR A 124 5.95 11.61 0.96
CA TYR A 124 7.25 11.22 0.45
C TYR A 124 7.90 12.33 -0.39
N ASN A 125 9.19 12.18 -0.65
CA ASN A 125 10.01 12.97 -1.58
C ASN A 125 11.21 12.10 -2.02
N ASP A 126 12.08 12.62 -2.87
CA ASP A 126 13.24 11.87 -3.41
C ASP A 126 14.11 11.28 -2.29
N ARG A 127 14.35 12.03 -1.20
CA ARG A 127 15.10 11.56 -0.04
C ARG A 127 14.45 10.33 0.60
N VAL A 128 13.14 10.32 0.72
CA VAL A 128 12.38 9.19 1.28
C VAL A 128 12.44 7.98 0.35
N ILE A 129 12.33 8.20 -0.96
CA ILE A 129 12.48 7.16 -1.98
C ILE A 129 13.87 6.54 -1.91
N ASP A 130 14.91 7.35 -1.81
CA ASP A 130 16.30 6.87 -1.72
C ASP A 130 16.55 6.07 -0.43
N ALA A 131 15.99 6.51 0.70
CA ALA A 131 16.03 5.76 1.95
C ALA A 131 15.31 4.40 1.80
N ALA A 132 14.10 4.37 1.24
CA ALA A 132 13.35 3.14 1.02
C ALA A 132 14.13 2.14 0.15
N LYS A 133 14.74 2.59 -0.95
CA LYS A 133 15.63 1.78 -1.81
C LYS A 133 16.82 1.25 -1.04
N LYS A 134 17.55 2.14 -0.36
CA LYS A 134 18.75 1.82 0.42
C LYS A 134 18.48 0.75 1.47
N TYR A 135 17.34 0.81 2.14
CA TYR A 135 16.98 -0.11 3.22
C TYR A 135 16.19 -1.34 2.75
N GLY A 136 16.15 -1.57 1.43
CA GLY A 136 15.75 -2.85 0.84
C GLY A 136 14.26 -3.02 0.65
N PHE A 137 13.49 -1.94 0.56
CA PHE A 137 12.18 -1.99 -0.07
C PHE A 137 12.34 -2.08 -1.59
N TYR A 138 11.39 -2.68 -2.25
CA TYR A 138 11.39 -2.87 -3.71
C TYR A 138 10.36 -1.99 -4.40
N ARG A 139 9.39 -1.52 -3.64
CA ARG A 139 8.27 -0.68 -4.10
C ARG A 139 7.62 0.07 -2.96
N ALA A 140 6.89 1.14 -3.32
CA ALA A 140 6.08 1.84 -2.33
C ALA A 140 4.77 2.34 -2.92
N LEU A 141 3.75 2.43 -2.05
CA LEU A 141 2.42 2.93 -2.35
C LEU A 141 2.28 4.37 -1.89
N THR A 142 1.76 5.21 -2.76
CA THR A 142 1.47 6.61 -2.48
C THR A 142 -0.01 6.82 -2.12
N GLY A 143 -0.41 8.05 -1.80
CA GLY A 143 -1.80 8.48 -1.74
C GLY A 143 -2.35 9.01 -3.07
N HIS A 144 -1.55 9.00 -4.15
CA HIS A 144 -1.99 9.51 -5.44
C HIS A 144 -2.96 8.56 -6.12
N VAL A 145 -4.08 9.13 -6.60
CA VAL A 145 -5.10 8.38 -7.33
C VAL A 145 -4.59 8.07 -8.74
N GLY A 146 -4.78 6.84 -9.19
CA GLY A 146 -4.41 6.43 -10.54
C GLY A 146 -4.39 4.92 -10.73
N VAL A 147 -3.93 4.50 -11.91
CA VAL A 147 -3.82 3.09 -12.30
C VAL A 147 -2.36 2.76 -12.57
N ASN A 148 -1.93 1.61 -12.06
CA ASN A 148 -0.58 1.12 -12.29
C ASN A 148 -0.54 0.31 -13.59
N THR A 149 0.29 0.75 -14.54
CA THR A 149 0.62 0.04 -15.77
C THR A 149 2.06 -0.46 -15.72
N ALA A 150 2.46 -1.36 -16.61
CA ALA A 150 3.87 -1.76 -16.71
C ALA A 150 4.80 -0.54 -16.90
N ALA A 151 4.39 0.41 -17.73
CA ALA A 151 5.18 1.62 -17.99
C ALA A 151 5.33 2.51 -16.76
N THR A 152 4.24 2.77 -16.01
CA THR A 152 4.30 3.59 -14.80
C THR A 152 5.11 2.91 -13.70
N TYR A 153 4.92 1.62 -13.51
CA TYR A 153 5.65 0.85 -12.50
C TYR A 153 7.16 0.76 -12.81
N GLN A 154 7.54 0.45 -14.04
CA GLN A 154 8.95 0.37 -14.43
C GLN A 154 9.66 1.72 -14.30
N LYS A 155 8.96 2.82 -14.56
CA LYS A 155 9.49 4.17 -14.38
C LYS A 155 9.65 4.55 -12.91
N ALA A 156 8.65 4.25 -12.08
CA ALA A 156 8.57 4.74 -10.71
C ALA A 156 7.96 3.68 -9.74
N PRO A 157 8.69 2.58 -9.42
CA PRO A 157 8.16 1.51 -8.56
C PRO A 157 7.91 1.97 -7.11
N PHE A 158 8.48 3.10 -6.70
CA PHE A 158 8.27 3.71 -5.39
C PHE A 158 7.18 4.79 -5.38
N GLU A 159 6.40 4.89 -6.46
CA GLU A 159 5.31 5.86 -6.61
C GLU A 159 4.04 5.18 -7.15
N MET A 160 3.75 3.97 -6.65
CA MET A 160 2.55 3.24 -7.08
C MET A 160 1.28 3.98 -6.67
N TYR A 161 0.37 4.12 -7.63
CA TYR A 161 -0.93 4.75 -7.43
C TYR A 161 -1.87 3.86 -6.64
N ARG A 162 -2.81 4.51 -5.92
CA ARG A 162 -3.92 3.83 -5.22
C ARG A 162 -5.24 4.56 -5.45
N VAL A 163 -6.33 3.84 -5.29
CA VAL A 163 -7.67 4.42 -5.12
C VAL A 163 -8.06 4.24 -3.67
N THR A 164 -8.02 5.31 -2.91
CA THR A 164 -8.43 5.27 -1.51
C THR A 164 -9.94 5.10 -1.39
N VAL A 165 -10.37 4.08 -0.66
CA VAL A 165 -11.75 3.85 -0.29
C VAL A 165 -11.90 4.22 1.18
N ALA A 166 -12.60 5.31 1.46
CA ALA A 166 -12.96 5.71 2.81
C ALA A 166 -14.47 5.57 2.99
N ASP A 167 -14.89 5.41 4.22
CA ASP A 167 -16.31 5.53 4.57
C ASP A 167 -16.72 7.00 4.48
N ASP A 168 -17.30 7.36 3.36
CA ASP A 168 -17.85 8.70 3.09
C ASP A 168 -19.36 8.79 3.31
N GLY A 169 -19.94 7.76 3.96
CA GLY A 169 -21.37 7.63 4.19
C GLY A 169 -22.17 7.16 2.96
N ASN A 170 -21.53 7.01 1.79
CA ASN A 170 -22.20 6.58 0.54
C ASN A 170 -22.09 5.07 0.29
N GLY A 171 -21.42 4.32 1.15
CA GLY A 171 -21.32 2.87 1.10
C GLY A 171 -20.89 2.34 -0.28
N LEU A 172 -21.64 1.37 -0.81
CA LEU A 172 -21.34 0.73 -2.09
C LEU A 172 -21.38 1.70 -3.29
N GLU A 173 -22.23 2.69 -3.28
CA GLU A 173 -22.31 3.67 -4.38
C GLU A 173 -21.08 4.59 -4.39
N GLY A 174 -20.59 5.01 -3.22
CA GLY A 174 -19.31 5.73 -3.11
C GLY A 174 -18.14 4.89 -3.63
N PHE A 175 -18.11 3.60 -3.30
CA PHE A 175 -17.10 2.68 -3.81
C PHE A 175 -17.14 2.55 -5.34
N LYS A 176 -18.31 2.33 -5.93
CA LYS A 176 -18.47 2.25 -7.39
C LYS A 176 -17.99 3.51 -8.09
N LYS A 177 -18.39 4.68 -7.59
CA LYS A 177 -17.97 5.97 -8.13
C LYS A 177 -16.45 6.13 -8.12
N ARG A 178 -15.76 5.68 -7.05
CA ARG A 178 -14.28 5.71 -6.96
C ARG A 178 -13.63 4.77 -7.97
N LEU A 179 -14.20 3.59 -8.21
CA LEU A 179 -13.72 2.68 -9.26
C LEU A 179 -13.88 3.29 -10.65
N GLU A 180 -15.02 3.91 -10.96
CA GLU A 180 -15.24 4.61 -12.24
C GLU A 180 -14.23 5.75 -12.43
N GLN A 181 -13.97 6.54 -11.40
CA GLN A 181 -12.93 7.57 -11.41
C GLN A 181 -11.54 6.97 -11.69
N ALA A 182 -11.21 5.82 -11.11
CA ALA A 182 -9.94 5.14 -11.36
C ALA A 182 -9.79 4.72 -12.82
N TYR A 183 -10.85 4.19 -13.43
CA TYR A 183 -10.86 3.86 -14.87
C TYR A 183 -10.65 5.11 -15.73
N PHE A 184 -11.34 6.20 -15.41
CA PHE A 184 -11.20 7.46 -16.14
C PHE A 184 -9.77 8.01 -16.01
N PHE A 185 -9.20 8.04 -14.82
CA PHE A 185 -7.81 8.47 -14.61
C PHE A 185 -6.81 7.55 -15.30
N GLY A 186 -7.03 6.24 -15.27
CA GLY A 186 -6.22 5.28 -16.01
C GLY A 186 -6.23 5.54 -17.52
N PHE A 187 -7.39 5.84 -18.08
CA PHE A 187 -7.53 6.23 -19.49
C PHE A 187 -6.74 7.51 -19.80
N LEU A 188 -6.83 8.56 -18.97
CA LEU A 188 -6.08 9.81 -19.16
C LEU A 188 -4.57 9.57 -19.08
N GLN A 189 -4.10 8.74 -18.15
CA GLN A 189 -2.68 8.36 -18.06
C GLN A 189 -2.18 7.70 -19.35
N THR A 190 -2.98 6.82 -19.98
CA THR A 190 -2.60 6.19 -21.26
C THR A 190 -2.48 7.19 -22.40
N LYS A 191 -3.10 8.37 -22.28
CA LYS A 191 -3.00 9.48 -23.24
C LYS A 191 -1.91 10.49 -22.89
N GLY A 192 -1.10 10.20 -21.86
CA GLY A 192 -0.02 11.10 -21.41
C GLY A 192 -0.51 12.34 -20.68
N ILE A 193 -1.77 12.36 -20.24
CA ILE A 193 -2.33 13.50 -19.50
C ILE A 193 -1.96 13.35 -18.02
N ASP A 194 -1.36 14.39 -17.44
CA ASP A 194 -1.07 14.41 -16.00
C ASP A 194 -2.36 14.51 -15.19
N ILE A 195 -2.63 13.47 -14.43
CA ILE A 195 -3.86 13.35 -13.65
C ILE A 195 -3.92 14.39 -12.52
N ASN A 196 -2.77 14.82 -12.00
CA ASN A 196 -2.73 15.82 -10.93
C ASN A 196 -3.33 17.16 -11.38
N ILE A 197 -3.15 17.52 -12.64
CA ILE A 197 -3.76 18.72 -13.25
C ILE A 197 -5.29 18.57 -13.34
N VAL A 198 -5.76 17.36 -13.66
CA VAL A 198 -7.20 17.09 -13.85
C VAL A 198 -7.92 16.97 -12.51
N ARG A 199 -7.25 16.40 -11.49
CA ARG A 199 -7.83 16.22 -10.15
C ARG A 199 -8.28 17.55 -9.54
N ASP A 200 -7.50 18.60 -9.68
CA ASP A 200 -7.79 19.92 -9.12
C ASP A 200 -9.02 20.60 -9.76
N ILE A 201 -9.44 20.12 -10.94
CA ILE A 201 -10.64 20.57 -11.63
C ILE A 201 -11.92 19.83 -11.13
N PHE A 202 -11.79 18.57 -10.71
CA PHE A 202 -12.93 17.71 -10.37
C PHE A 202 -13.17 17.51 -8.86
N VAL A 203 -12.32 18.05 -7.98
CA VAL A 203 -12.41 17.93 -6.51
C VAL A 203 -12.89 19.24 -5.85
N ARG A 204 -13.49 20.16 -6.61
CA ARG A 204 -14.19 21.33 -6.07
C ARG A 204 -15.67 21.07 -5.89
#